data_ae15ac1b9f5d347a08c1166b32d0e460
#
_entry.id   ae15ac1b9f5d347a08c1166b32d0e460
#
_cell.length_a   1.000
_cell.length_b   1.000
_cell.length_c   1.000
_cell.angle_alpha   90.00
_cell.angle_beta   90.00
_cell.angle_gamma   90.00
#
_symmetry.space_group_name_H-M   'P 1'
#
loop_
_entity.id
_entity.type
_entity.pdbx_description
1 polymer ?
#
loop_
_entity_poly.entity_id
_entity_poly.type
_entity_poly.pdbx_seq_one_letter_code
_entity_poly.pdbx_strand_id
1 'polypeptide(L)'
;MRAPMGICILCLAACSSGPSADLQYIKQARSIGAEWALVNEQAQADQLTSTYVESMHQWLRDGLSTASSSLTEPRSAYGAEIRTLLAEPADAAPETLRGHVNKLKRIEDQLESA
;
A
#
# COMPACT_ATOMS: atom_id res chain seq x y z
N MET A 1 42.97 -14.05 -2.01
CA MET A 1 42.58 -14.27 -2.17
C MET A 1 41.42 -14.06 -2.34
N ARG A 2 40.68 -13.74 -2.42
CA ARG A 2 39.78 -13.82 -2.52
C ARG A 2 38.89 -13.03 -2.04
N ALA A 3 38.03 -12.71 -2.09
CA ALA A 3 37.45 -12.08 -1.35
C ALA A 3 36.67 -10.86 -1.63
N PRO A 4 36.78 -10.02 -2.36
CA PRO A 4 36.10 -8.77 -2.53
C PRO A 4 34.76 -8.80 -3.19
N MET A 5 34.25 -9.93 -3.48
CA MET A 5 33.06 -9.98 -4.22
C MET A 5 31.82 -9.47 -3.54
N GLY A 6 31.67 -9.64 -2.28
CA GLY A 6 30.49 -9.25 -1.54
C GLY A 6 30.25 -7.75 -1.53
N ILE A 7 31.28 -6.98 -1.72
CA ILE A 7 31.19 -5.54 -1.65
C ILE A 7 30.34 -4.95 -2.78
N CYS A 8 30.42 -5.54 -3.94
CA CYS A 8 29.68 -5.05 -5.09
C CYS A 8 28.17 -5.19 -4.89
N ILE A 9 27.76 -6.24 -4.22
CA ILE A 9 26.36 -6.46 -3.97
C ILE A 9 25.76 -5.40 -3.08
N LEU A 10 26.53 -4.98 -2.09
CA LEU A 10 26.09 -3.94 -1.18
C LEU A 10 25.88 -2.61 -1.90
N CYS A 11 26.73 -2.30 -2.85
CA CYS A 11 26.59 -1.07 -3.61
C CYS A 11 25.31 -1.05 -4.41
N LEU A 12 24.94 -2.18 -4.99
CA LEU A 12 23.72 -2.26 -5.77
C LEU A 12 22.49 -2.04 -4.88
N ALA A 13 22.50 -2.61 -3.69
CA ALA A 13 21.39 -2.44 -2.77
C ALA A 13 21.23 -0.98 -2.36
N ALA A 14 22.35 -0.27 -2.19
CA ALA A 14 22.31 1.12 -1.76
C ALA A 14 21.74 2.05 -2.83
N CYS A 15 21.70 1.62 -4.09
CA CYS A 15 21.19 2.45 -5.17
C CYS A 15 19.68 2.29 -5.39
N SER A 16 19.04 1.42 -4.63
CA SER A 16 17.60 1.15 -4.79
C SER A 16 16.78 2.21 -4.10
N SER A 17 16.28 3.15 -4.86
CA SER A 17 15.40 4.20 -4.34
C SER A 17 14.52 4.70 -5.47
N GLY A 18 13.54 5.53 -5.14
CA GLY A 18 12.65 6.13 -6.12
C GLY A 18 11.46 5.24 -6.46
N PRO A 19 10.74 5.58 -7.54
CA PRO A 19 9.47 4.89 -7.85
C PRO A 19 9.63 3.39 -8.06
N SER A 20 10.74 2.95 -8.65
CA SER A 20 10.99 1.52 -8.83
C SER A 20 11.08 0.78 -7.51
N ALA A 21 11.79 1.37 -6.56
CA ALA A 21 11.94 0.78 -5.24
C ALA A 21 10.62 0.79 -4.48
N ASP A 22 9.79 1.80 -4.73
CA ASP A 22 8.53 1.97 -4.02
C ASP A 22 7.40 1.16 -4.60
N LEU A 23 7.58 0.59 -5.78
CA LEU A 23 6.51 -0.14 -6.46
C LEU A 23 5.90 -1.23 -5.59
N GLN A 24 6.71 -1.95 -4.83
CA GLN A 24 6.20 -3.00 -3.95
C GLN A 24 5.26 -2.45 -2.88
N TYR A 25 5.53 -1.24 -2.39
CA TYR A 25 4.67 -0.62 -1.37
C TYR A 25 3.40 -0.05 -1.96
N ILE A 26 3.45 0.40 -3.20
CA ILE A 26 2.26 0.83 -3.94
C ILE A 26 1.34 -0.37 -4.15
N LYS A 27 1.90 -1.50 -4.56
CA LYS A 27 1.13 -2.73 -4.74
C LYS A 27 0.51 -3.20 -3.43
N GLN A 28 1.29 -3.12 -2.35
CA GLN A 28 0.81 -3.50 -1.03
C GLN A 28 -0.34 -2.60 -0.59
N ALA A 29 -0.19 -1.29 -0.75
CA ALA A 29 -1.24 -0.34 -0.38
C ALA A 29 -2.51 -0.57 -1.20
N ARG A 30 -2.36 -0.85 -2.49
CA ARG A 30 -3.50 -1.14 -3.35
C ARG A 30 -4.24 -2.39 -2.89
N SER A 31 -3.49 -3.44 -2.58
CA SER A 31 -4.10 -4.69 -2.10
C SER A 31 -4.82 -4.49 -0.77
N ILE A 32 -4.22 -3.73 0.13
CA ILE A 32 -4.83 -3.45 1.43
C ILE A 32 -6.12 -2.65 1.23
N GLY A 33 -6.09 -1.65 0.36
CA GLY A 33 -7.28 -0.85 0.07
C GLY A 33 -8.40 -1.69 -0.51
N ALA A 34 -8.07 -2.61 -1.40
CA ALA A 34 -9.06 -3.51 -2.00
C ALA A 34 -9.69 -4.42 -0.93
N GLU A 35 -8.87 -4.92 -0.03
CA GLU A 35 -9.36 -5.77 1.04
C GLU A 35 -10.21 -4.99 2.03
N TRP A 36 -9.83 -3.76 2.32
CA TRP A 36 -10.59 -2.87 3.17
C TRP A 36 -12.00 -2.63 2.58
N ALA A 37 -12.06 -2.36 1.28
CA ALA A 37 -13.35 -2.18 0.60
C ALA A 37 -14.20 -3.43 0.72
N LEU A 38 -13.60 -4.60 0.55
CA LEU A 38 -14.33 -5.86 0.66
C LEU A 38 -14.85 -6.09 2.07
N VAL A 39 -14.03 -5.84 3.08
CA VAL A 39 -14.45 -5.98 4.48
C VAL A 39 -15.65 -5.08 4.75
N ASN A 40 -15.58 -3.83 4.29
CA ASN A 40 -16.68 -2.89 4.54
C ASN A 40 -17.95 -3.27 3.79
N GLU A 41 -17.80 -3.80 2.58
CA GLU A 41 -18.94 -4.28 1.81
C GLU A 41 -19.63 -5.44 2.53
N GLN A 42 -18.84 -6.38 3.04
CA GLN A 42 -19.38 -7.53 3.75
C GLN A 42 -19.97 -7.15 5.11
N ALA A 43 -19.37 -6.15 5.76
CA ALA A 43 -19.89 -5.64 7.02
C ALA A 43 -21.27 -4.99 6.79
N GLN A 44 -21.43 -4.24 5.70
CA GLN A 44 -22.71 -3.62 5.37
C GLN A 44 -23.78 -4.65 5.07
N ALA A 45 -23.39 -5.82 4.58
CA ALA A 45 -24.31 -6.91 4.29
C ALA A 45 -24.53 -7.85 5.49
N ASP A 46 -24.02 -7.46 6.66
CA ASP A 46 -24.13 -8.23 7.89
C ASP A 46 -23.53 -9.63 7.78
N GLN A 47 -22.47 -9.76 6.97
CA GLN A 47 -21.81 -11.05 6.77
C GLN A 47 -20.67 -11.29 7.77
N LEU A 48 -20.28 -10.26 8.53
CA LEU A 48 -19.15 -10.33 9.44
C LEU A 48 -19.56 -9.82 10.82
N THR A 49 -18.95 -10.37 11.86
CA THR A 49 -19.18 -9.88 13.22
C THR A 49 -18.47 -8.54 13.41
N SER A 50 -18.99 -7.73 14.33
CA SER A 50 -18.35 -6.43 14.61
C SER A 50 -16.95 -6.59 15.16
N THR A 51 -16.69 -7.61 15.96
CA THR A 51 -15.37 -7.88 16.49
C THR A 51 -14.36 -8.18 15.38
N TYR A 52 -14.79 -8.99 14.41
CA TYR A 52 -13.94 -9.32 13.27
C TYR A 52 -13.64 -8.07 12.43
N VAL A 53 -14.68 -7.27 12.19
CA VAL A 53 -14.53 -6.05 11.39
C VAL A 53 -13.53 -5.09 12.06
N GLU A 54 -13.66 -4.90 13.37
CA GLU A 54 -12.73 -4.03 14.10
C GLU A 54 -11.29 -4.52 14.02
N SER A 55 -11.10 -5.83 14.18
CA SER A 55 -9.77 -6.43 14.10
C SER A 55 -9.18 -6.24 12.71
N MET A 56 -10.00 -6.46 11.68
CA MET A 56 -9.56 -6.29 10.30
C MET A 56 -9.21 -4.84 10.00
N HIS A 57 -10.02 -3.90 10.47
CA HIS A 57 -9.74 -2.48 10.26
C HIS A 57 -8.39 -2.12 10.85
N GLN A 58 -8.10 -2.57 12.06
CA GLN A 58 -6.83 -2.26 12.70
C GLN A 58 -5.66 -2.88 11.94
N TRP A 59 -5.80 -4.14 11.57
CA TRP A 59 -4.75 -4.86 10.85
C TRP A 59 -4.46 -4.20 9.49
N LEU A 60 -5.51 -3.84 8.77
CA LEU A 60 -5.38 -3.22 7.45
C LEU A 60 -4.74 -1.83 7.56
N ARG A 61 -5.16 -1.04 8.55
CA ARG A 61 -4.61 0.30 8.72
C ARG A 61 -3.15 0.25 9.15
N ASP A 62 -2.79 -0.72 9.99
CA ASP A 62 -1.39 -0.90 10.39
C ASP A 62 -0.53 -1.26 9.17
N GLY A 63 -1.02 -2.16 8.33
CA GLY A 63 -0.31 -2.53 7.12
C GLY A 63 -0.15 -1.36 6.15
N LEU A 64 -1.20 -0.56 6.02
CA LEU A 64 -1.18 0.61 5.14
C LEU A 64 -0.21 1.68 5.67
N SER A 65 -0.21 1.87 6.98
CA SER A 65 0.71 2.79 7.64
C SER A 65 2.16 2.36 7.43
N THR A 66 2.42 1.06 7.53
CA THR A 66 3.74 0.50 7.28
C THR A 66 4.18 0.75 5.83
N ALA A 67 3.28 0.50 4.87
CA ALA A 67 3.59 0.75 3.47
C ALA A 67 3.91 2.23 3.23
N SER A 68 3.10 3.11 3.82
CA SER A 68 3.32 4.55 3.69
C SER A 68 4.68 4.97 4.25
N SER A 69 5.03 4.45 5.42
CA SER A 69 6.29 4.79 6.09
C SER A 69 7.51 4.23 5.37
N SER A 70 7.32 3.23 4.54
CA SER A 70 8.42 2.56 3.84
C SER A 70 8.80 3.23 2.53
N LEU A 71 8.01 4.20 2.08
CA LEU A 71 8.25 4.85 0.80
C LEU A 71 9.56 5.65 0.82
N THR A 72 10.31 5.55 -0.26
CA THR A 72 11.52 6.36 -0.42
C THR A 72 11.19 7.76 -0.91
N GLU A 73 10.02 7.92 -1.56
CA GLU A 73 9.56 9.22 -2.04
C GLU A 73 8.16 9.52 -1.51
N PRO A 74 8.06 9.86 -0.21
CA PRO A 74 6.75 10.06 0.40
C PRO A 74 5.98 11.27 -0.13
N ARG A 75 6.67 12.20 -0.79
CA ARG A 75 6.01 13.38 -1.36
C ARG A 75 5.54 13.19 -2.79
N SER A 76 5.72 12.00 -3.34
CA SER A 76 5.26 11.66 -4.68
C SER A 76 3.74 11.64 -4.75
N ALA A 77 3.20 11.55 -5.98
CA ALA A 77 1.77 11.42 -6.19
C ALA A 77 1.22 10.16 -5.53
N TYR A 78 1.96 9.05 -5.62
CA TYR A 78 1.52 7.81 -4.99
C TYR A 78 1.58 7.90 -3.46
N GLY A 79 2.58 8.60 -2.93
CA GLY A 79 2.65 8.82 -1.49
C GLY A 79 1.46 9.61 -0.99
N ALA A 80 1.07 10.64 -1.73
CA ALA A 80 -0.10 11.44 -1.40
C ALA A 80 -1.37 10.59 -1.45
N GLU A 81 -1.50 9.74 -2.45
CA GLU A 81 -2.68 8.89 -2.59
C GLU A 81 -2.78 7.88 -1.46
N ILE A 82 -1.65 7.29 -1.04
CA ILE A 82 -1.64 6.35 0.08
C ILE A 82 -2.05 7.07 1.37
N ARG A 83 -1.56 8.30 1.58
CA ARG A 83 -1.94 9.07 2.77
C ARG A 83 -3.42 9.41 2.75
N THR A 84 -3.97 9.73 1.59
CA THR A 84 -5.40 10.02 1.45
C THR A 84 -6.23 8.79 1.79
N LEU A 85 -5.80 7.63 1.31
CA LEU A 85 -6.46 6.38 1.65
C LEU A 85 -6.37 6.12 3.16
N LEU A 86 -5.19 6.31 3.74
CA LEU A 86 -4.98 6.09 5.17
C LEU A 86 -5.85 7.01 6.02
N ALA A 87 -6.18 8.19 5.51
CA ALA A 87 -7.00 9.17 6.23
C ALA A 87 -8.50 8.88 6.17
N GLU A 88 -8.93 7.91 5.36
CA GLU A 88 -10.34 7.57 5.29
C GLU A 88 -10.81 6.98 6.62
N PRO A 89 -12.08 7.21 7.00
CA PRO A 89 -12.61 6.58 8.21
C PRO A 89 -12.68 5.08 8.06
N ALA A 90 -12.63 4.37 9.18
CA ALA A 90 -12.61 2.92 9.18
C ALA A 90 -13.79 2.35 8.40
N ASP A 91 -14.97 2.97 8.53
CA ASP A 91 -16.19 2.51 7.87
C ASP A 91 -16.47 3.22 6.54
N ALA A 92 -15.43 3.72 5.88
CA ALA A 92 -15.59 4.40 4.59
C ALA A 92 -16.37 3.54 3.60
N ALA A 93 -17.10 4.21 2.71
CA ALA A 93 -17.88 3.51 1.70
C ALA A 93 -16.97 2.66 0.81
N PRO A 94 -17.37 1.44 0.47
CA PRO A 94 -16.54 0.59 -0.40
C PRO A 94 -16.16 1.25 -1.72
N GLU A 95 -17.08 1.99 -2.34
CA GLU A 95 -16.76 2.66 -3.60
C GLU A 95 -15.71 3.75 -3.42
N THR A 96 -15.70 4.45 -2.29
CA THR A 96 -14.69 5.46 -2.00
C THR A 96 -13.33 4.80 -1.91
N LEU A 97 -13.24 3.70 -1.19
CA LEU A 97 -12.00 2.95 -1.04
C LEU A 97 -11.52 2.42 -2.39
N ARG A 98 -12.44 1.90 -3.20
CA ARG A 98 -12.10 1.41 -4.54
C ARG A 98 -11.62 2.52 -5.45
N GLY A 99 -12.10 3.74 -5.25
CA GLY A 99 -11.60 4.89 -5.99
C GLY A 99 -10.11 5.11 -5.76
N HIS A 100 -9.67 5.02 -4.50
CA HIS A 100 -8.25 5.12 -4.17
C HIS A 100 -7.47 3.94 -4.76
N VAL A 101 -8.03 2.74 -4.68
CA VAL A 101 -7.40 1.53 -5.22
C VAL A 101 -7.17 1.69 -6.73
N ASN A 102 -8.17 2.21 -7.43
CA ASN A 102 -8.08 2.39 -8.88
C ASN A 102 -7.01 3.42 -9.25
N LYS A 103 -6.88 4.48 -8.47
CA LYS A 103 -5.82 5.47 -8.70
C LYS A 103 -4.45 4.87 -8.49
N LEU A 104 -4.28 4.09 -7.42
CA LEU A 104 -3.02 3.41 -7.15
C LEU A 104 -2.70 2.40 -8.25
N LYS A 105 -3.71 1.70 -8.74
CA LYS A 105 -3.53 0.74 -9.83
C LYS A 105 -3.01 1.44 -11.09
N ARG A 106 -3.57 2.59 -11.42
CA ARG A 106 -3.11 3.35 -12.59
C ARG A 106 -1.65 3.79 -12.43
N ILE A 107 -1.28 4.24 -11.22
CA ILE A 107 0.10 4.64 -10.96
C ILE A 107 1.02 3.43 -11.06
N GLU A 108 0.61 2.32 -10.49
CA GLU A 108 1.36 1.07 -10.56
C GLU A 108 1.60 0.67 -12.02
N ASP A 109 0.54 0.71 -12.84
CA ASP A 109 0.65 0.33 -14.25
C ASP A 109 1.60 1.26 -15.00
N GLN A 110 1.56 2.56 -14.71
CA GLN A 110 2.46 3.51 -15.33
C GLN A 110 3.91 3.25 -14.97
N LEU A 111 4.16 2.94 -13.71
CA LEU A 111 5.52 2.66 -13.25
C LEU A 111 6.05 1.35 -13.82
N GLU A 112 5.18 0.36 -13.97
CA GLU A 112 5.60 -0.95 -14.51
C GLU A 112 5.91 -0.87 -16.00
N SER A 113 5.29 0.05 -16.72
CA SER A 113 5.54 0.17 -18.16
C SER A 113 6.63 1.17 -18.50
N ALA A 114 7.21 1.82 -17.52
CA ALA A 114 8.26 2.82 -17.72
C ALA A 114 9.61 2.20 -18.04
#